data_7172546aa4834025f23ddc0389b73e7b
#
_entry.id   7172546aa4834025f23ddc0389b73e7b
#
_cell.length_a   1.000
_cell.length_b   1.000
_cell.length_c   1.000
_cell.angle_alpha   90.00
_cell.angle_beta   90.00
_cell.angle_gamma   90.00
#
_symmetry.space_group_name_H-M   'P 1'
#
loop_
_entity.id
_entity.type
_entity.pdbx_description
1 polymer ?
#
loop_
_entity_poly.entity_id
_entity_poly.type
_entity_poly.pdbx_seq_one_letter_code
_entity_poly.pdbx_strand_id
1 'polypeptide(L)' 'DSSLAFHIGEAKKNGITKEEMAEILTHAAFYAGWPKAWAAFRMAKEIYQD' A
#
# COMPACT_ATOMS: atom_id res chain seq x y z
N ASP A 1 5.34 -2.86 8.84
CA ASP A 1 4.99 -3.73 9.93
C ASP A 1 3.66 -4.43 9.67
N SER A 2 3.25 -5.30 10.57
CA SER A 2 2.02 -6.10 10.36
C SER A 2 0.76 -5.24 10.32
N SER A 3 0.79 -4.11 10.99
CA SER A 3 -0.34 -3.19 10.99
C SER A 3 -0.54 -2.56 9.62
N LEU A 4 0.54 -2.25 8.92
CA LEU A 4 0.45 -1.71 7.58
C LEU A 4 -0.13 -2.74 6.61
N ALA A 5 0.32 -3.99 6.70
CA ALA A 5 -0.21 -5.06 5.87
C ALA A 5 -1.70 -5.26 6.12
N PHE A 6 -2.12 -5.19 7.37
CA PHE A 6 -3.52 -5.29 7.73
C PHE A 6 -4.34 -4.17 7.07
N HIS A 7 -3.85 -2.94 7.16
CA HIS A 7 -4.58 -1.80 6.59
C HIS A 7 -4.67 -1.88 5.06
N ILE A 8 -3.62 -2.32 4.39
CA ILE A 8 -3.65 -2.49 2.94
C ILE A 8 -4.65 -3.58 2.58
N GLY A 9 -4.66 -4.68 3.32
CA GLY A 9 -5.59 -5.78 3.08
C GLY A 9 -7.05 -5.34 3.27
N GLU A 10 -7.31 -4.52 4.30
CA GLU A 10 -8.65 -4.00 4.53
C GLU A 10 -9.08 -3.06 3.42
N ALA A 11 -8.15 -2.24 2.91
CA ALA A 11 -8.46 -1.36 1.80
C ALA A 11 -8.86 -2.15 0.56
N LYS A 12 -8.15 -3.24 0.28
CA LYS A 12 -8.49 -4.10 -0.83
C LYS A 12 -9.89 -4.69 -0.67
N LYS A 13 -10.21 -5.17 0.53
CA LYS A 13 -11.54 -5.72 0.82
C LYS A 13 -12.63 -4.69 0.62
N ASN A 14 -12.34 -3.43 0.86
CA ASN A 14 -13.31 -2.35 0.75
C ASN A 14 -13.34 -1.72 -0.64
N GLY A 15 -12.73 -2.35 -1.62
CA GLY A 15 -12.87 -1.95 -3.01
C GLY A 15 -11.81 -1.01 -3.55
N ILE A 16 -10.77 -0.71 -2.79
CA ILE A 16 -9.66 0.10 -3.30
C ILE A 16 -8.89 -0.73 -4.30
N THR A 17 -8.78 -0.25 -5.53
CA THR A 17 -8.10 -0.98 -6.59
C THR A 17 -6.59 -0.91 -6.41
N LYS A 18 -5.90 -1.80 -7.15
CA LYS A 18 -4.45 -1.79 -7.18
C LYS A 18 -3.90 -0.43 -7.61
N GLU A 19 -4.50 0.15 -8.64
CA GLU A 19 -4.08 1.46 -9.14
C GLU A 19 -4.30 2.56 -8.12
N GLU A 20 -5.45 2.52 -7.44
CA GLU A 20 -5.73 3.49 -6.39
C GLU A 20 -4.78 3.36 -5.22
N MET A 21 -4.43 2.12 -4.86
CA MET A 21 -3.48 1.90 -3.78
C MET A 21 -2.10 2.42 -4.15
N ALA A 22 -1.67 2.21 -5.39
CA ALA A 22 -0.38 2.72 -5.86
C ALA A 22 -0.34 4.25 -5.76
N GLU A 23 -1.44 4.90 -6.10
CA GLU A 23 -1.52 6.36 -6.03
C GLU A 23 -1.46 6.86 -4.59
N ILE A 24 -2.17 6.19 -3.70
CA ILE A 24 -2.15 6.52 -2.27
C ILE A 24 -0.72 6.41 -1.72
N LEU A 25 -0.04 5.32 -2.05
CA LEU A 25 1.32 5.10 -1.54
C LEU A 25 2.32 6.09 -2.12
N THR A 26 2.13 6.48 -3.37
CA THR A 26 2.97 7.49 -4.00
C THR A 26 2.85 8.82 -3.28
N HIS A 27 1.64 9.24 -2.95
CA HIS A 27 1.42 10.46 -2.21
C HIS A 27 2.02 10.37 -0.81
N ALA A 28 1.84 9.25 -0.14
CA ALA A 28 2.37 9.05 1.20
C ALA A 28 3.90 9.10 1.23
N ALA A 29 4.55 8.74 0.13
CA ALA A 29 6.01 8.75 0.04
C ALA A 29 6.59 10.14 0.29
N PHE A 30 5.88 11.18 -0.10
CA PHE A 30 6.35 12.55 0.10
C PHE A 30 6.36 12.96 1.58
N TYR A 31 5.58 12.29 2.39
CA TYR A 31 5.51 12.57 3.83
C TYR A 31 6.30 11.58 4.65
N ALA A 32 6.23 10.31 4.30
CA ALA A 32 6.81 9.25 5.11
C ALA A 32 8.26 8.91 4.73
N GLY A 33 8.70 9.33 3.54
CA GLY A 33 10.02 9.00 3.05
C GLY A 33 10.01 7.76 2.17
N TRP A 34 10.93 7.72 1.21
CA TRP A 34 10.97 6.66 0.21
C TRP A 34 11.26 5.27 0.76
N PRO A 35 12.12 5.09 1.78
CA PRO A 35 12.33 3.74 2.30
C PRO A 35 11.05 3.10 2.83
N LYS A 36 10.22 3.87 3.54
CA LYS A 36 8.95 3.35 4.03
C LYS A 36 7.97 3.12 2.91
N ALA A 37 7.97 3.99 1.91
CA ALA A 37 7.11 3.84 0.75
C ALA A 37 7.45 2.56 -0.03
N TRP A 38 8.74 2.28 -0.21
CA TRP A 38 9.16 1.06 -0.91
C TRP A 38 8.68 -0.19 -0.19
N ALA A 39 8.77 -0.20 1.15
CA ALA A 39 8.28 -1.33 1.93
C ALA A 39 6.78 -1.50 1.74
N ALA A 40 6.03 -0.40 1.74
CA ALA A 40 4.58 -0.44 1.54
C ALA A 40 4.21 -0.92 0.14
N PHE A 41 4.95 -0.48 -0.88
CA PHE A 41 4.73 -0.95 -2.25
C PHE A 41 4.94 -2.45 -2.38
N ARG A 42 5.97 -2.98 -1.74
CA ARG A 42 6.22 -4.43 -1.76
C ARG A 42 5.07 -5.19 -1.10
N MET A 43 4.58 -4.69 0.03
CA MET A 43 3.43 -5.30 0.68
C MET A 43 2.20 -5.27 -0.19
N ALA A 44 1.94 -4.11 -0.81
CA ALA A 44 0.77 -3.97 -1.67
C ALA A 44 0.85 -4.89 -2.86
N LYS A 45 2.03 -5.05 -3.43
CA LYS A 45 2.22 -5.93 -4.56
C LYS A 45 1.84 -7.37 -4.21
N GLU A 46 2.19 -7.82 -3.02
CA GLU A 46 1.81 -9.16 -2.57
C GLU A 46 0.33 -9.28 -2.32
N ILE A 47 -0.27 -8.29 -1.72
CA ILE A 47 -1.69 -8.33 -1.37
C ILE A 47 -2.56 -8.21 -2.61
N TYR A 48 -2.15 -7.39 -3.58
CA TYR A 48 -2.88 -7.21 -4.84
C TYR A 48 -2.32 -8.08 -5.94
N GLN A 49 -2.06 -9.29 -5.64
CA GLN A 49 -1.41 -10.22 -6.54
C GLN A 49 -2.41 -10.91 -7.46
N ASP A 50 -3.10 -10.17 -8.22
CA ASP A 50 -4.06 -10.75 -9.16
C ASP A 50 -3.51 -10.76 -10.58
#